data_1b13dc65b1e2159a7e0bd4913e67baa5
#
_entry.id   1b13dc65b1e2159a7e0bd4913e67baa5
#
_cell.length_a   1.000
_cell.length_b   1.000
_cell.length_c   1.000
_cell.angle_alpha   90.00
_cell.angle_beta   90.00
_cell.angle_gamma   90.00
#
_symmetry.space_group_name_H-M   'P 1'
#
loop_
_entity.id
_entity.type
_entity.pdbx_description
1 polymer ?
#
loop_
_entity_poly.entity_id
_entity_poly.type
_entity_poly.pdbx_seq_one_letter_code
_entity_poly.pdbx_strand_id
1 'polypeptide(L)'
;YAEVYQVLEGEATYFLQKGEGGDVTDVVVLRASAGDAVVVPPGYGHITINASATELKMANWVCRSFSSDYTPIQKKHGGAYYLVREGFIKNPSYDAVPGIRHVKPRDVPEFGLYCGKDMYDLVQGPDRLDFLTRPQDFRPVFDRLFS
;
A
#
# COMPACT_ATOMS: atom_id res chain seq x y z
N TYR A 1 -1.26 -6.96 9.89
CA TYR A 1 0.14 -6.98 9.42
C TYR A 1 0.36 -5.83 8.45
N ALA A 2 1.62 -5.44 8.28
CA ALA A 2 2.07 -4.48 7.29
C ALA A 2 2.69 -5.20 6.09
N GLU A 3 2.78 -4.50 4.96
CA GLU A 3 3.53 -4.95 3.78
C GLU A 3 4.40 -3.80 3.28
N VAL A 4 5.47 -4.12 2.57
CA VAL A 4 6.29 -3.13 1.88
C VAL A 4 6.54 -3.58 0.44
N TYR A 5 6.39 -2.65 -0.47
CA TYR A 5 6.66 -2.83 -1.89
C TYR A 5 7.77 -1.90 -2.33
N GLN A 6 8.59 -2.36 -3.26
CA GLN A 6 9.52 -1.50 -4.00
C GLN A 6 9.28 -1.67 -5.49
N VAL A 7 9.15 -0.56 -6.20
CA VAL A 7 9.11 -0.57 -7.65
C VAL A 7 10.52 -0.73 -8.17
N LEU A 8 10.74 -1.76 -8.97
CA LEU A 8 12.04 -2.07 -9.58
C LEU A 8 12.13 -1.49 -10.99
N GLU A 9 11.06 -1.60 -11.77
CA GLU A 9 10.94 -1.04 -13.13
C GLU A 9 9.50 -0.55 -13.36
N GLY A 10 9.35 0.51 -14.13
CA GLY A 10 8.06 1.09 -14.50
C GLY A 10 7.45 1.97 -13.43
N GLU A 11 6.13 2.07 -13.45
CA GLU A 11 5.33 2.90 -12.53
C GLU A 11 4.17 2.11 -11.96
N ALA A 12 3.93 2.25 -10.67
CA ALA A 12 2.81 1.63 -9.97
C ALA A 12 1.88 2.69 -9.38
N THR A 13 0.58 2.46 -9.47
CA THR A 13 -0.42 3.16 -8.68
C THR A 13 -0.92 2.23 -7.59
N TYR A 14 -0.61 2.55 -6.33
CA TYR A 14 -1.11 1.84 -5.17
C TYR A 14 -2.39 2.50 -4.70
N PHE A 15 -3.46 1.74 -4.69
CA PHE A 15 -4.75 2.14 -4.14
C PHE A 15 -4.93 1.43 -2.80
N LEU A 16 -5.02 2.20 -1.72
CA LEU A 16 -5.18 1.69 -0.37
C LEU A 16 -6.52 2.15 0.20
N GLN A 17 -7.23 1.25 0.86
CA GLN A 17 -8.45 1.59 1.59
C GLN A 17 -8.46 0.97 2.98
N LYS A 18 -8.91 1.73 3.94
CA LYS A 18 -9.16 1.29 5.31
C LYS A 18 -10.67 1.20 5.55
N GLY A 19 -11.11 0.14 6.22
CA GLY A 19 -12.53 -0.05 6.52
C GLY A 19 -12.76 -0.64 7.90
N GLU A 20 -13.90 -0.28 8.48
CA GLU A 20 -14.42 -0.85 9.72
C GLU A 20 -15.91 -1.16 9.54
N GLY A 21 -16.37 -2.34 10.01
CA GLY A 21 -17.78 -2.71 10.00
C GLY A 21 -18.46 -2.76 8.63
N GLY A 22 -17.67 -2.83 7.55
CA GLY A 22 -18.17 -2.81 6.17
C GLY A 22 -18.13 -1.44 5.49
N ASP A 23 -17.85 -0.38 6.23
CA ASP A 23 -17.69 0.97 5.72
C ASP A 23 -16.22 1.28 5.42
N VAL A 24 -15.96 2.09 4.38
CA VAL A 24 -14.63 2.61 4.07
C VAL A 24 -14.43 3.94 4.78
N THR A 25 -13.39 4.02 5.60
CA THR A 25 -13.10 5.19 6.43
C THR A 25 -11.96 6.05 5.92
N ASP A 26 -11.08 5.49 5.07
CA ASP A 26 -9.98 6.21 4.43
C ASP A 26 -9.64 5.59 3.08
N VAL A 27 -9.27 6.44 2.12
CA VAL A 27 -8.76 6.03 0.80
C VAL A 27 -7.53 6.84 0.45
N VAL A 28 -6.43 6.14 0.18
CA VAL A 28 -5.14 6.75 -0.18
C VAL A 28 -4.66 6.20 -1.51
N VAL A 29 -4.15 7.08 -2.35
CA VAL A 29 -3.50 6.73 -3.62
C VAL A 29 -2.08 7.24 -3.64
N LEU A 30 -1.14 6.35 -3.93
CA LEU A 30 0.27 6.68 -4.15
C LEU A 30 0.67 6.25 -5.57
N ARG A 31 1.36 7.15 -6.28
CA ARG A 31 2.04 6.80 -7.52
C ARG A 31 3.53 6.69 -7.24
N ALA A 32 4.10 5.54 -7.54
CA ALA A 32 5.47 5.20 -7.28
C ALA A 32 6.19 4.83 -8.58
N SER A 33 7.42 5.26 -8.70
CA SER A 33 8.33 4.97 -9.82
C SER A 33 9.49 4.09 -9.36
N ALA A 34 10.30 3.62 -10.30
CA ALA A 34 11.46 2.80 -10.00
C ALA A 34 12.34 3.43 -8.90
N GLY A 35 12.65 2.64 -7.87
CA GLY A 35 13.40 3.05 -6.68
C GLY A 35 12.53 3.46 -5.48
N ASP A 36 11.25 3.81 -5.69
CA ASP A 36 10.34 4.15 -4.60
C ASP A 36 9.92 2.91 -3.82
N ALA A 37 9.85 3.06 -2.49
CA ALA A 37 9.23 2.09 -1.60
C ALA A 37 7.90 2.61 -1.07
N VAL A 38 6.92 1.72 -0.98
CA VAL A 38 5.58 2.02 -0.44
C VAL A 38 5.27 1.04 0.68
N VAL A 39 4.96 1.59 1.85
CA VAL A 39 4.53 0.81 3.01
C VAL A 39 3.01 0.81 3.07
N VAL A 40 2.43 -0.39 3.13
CA VAL A 40 1.01 -0.59 3.39
C VAL A 40 0.85 -0.83 4.90
N PRO A 41 0.23 0.12 5.64
CA PRO A 41 0.03 -0.03 7.07
C PRO A 41 -0.96 -1.15 7.41
N PRO A 42 -0.91 -1.68 8.64
CA PRO A 42 -1.96 -2.57 9.14
C PRO A 42 -3.35 -1.95 9.04
N GLY A 43 -4.34 -2.78 8.67
CA GLY A 43 -5.72 -2.34 8.53
C GLY A 43 -6.08 -1.74 7.17
N TYR A 44 -5.11 -1.55 6.27
CA TYR A 44 -5.38 -1.18 4.88
C TYR A 44 -5.41 -2.41 3.98
N GLY A 45 -6.50 -2.57 3.23
CA GLY A 45 -6.51 -3.35 2.01
C GLY A 45 -5.90 -2.55 0.87
N HIS A 46 -5.25 -3.20 -0.08
CA HIS A 46 -4.60 -2.50 -1.18
C HIS A 46 -4.75 -3.23 -2.51
N ILE A 47 -4.64 -2.46 -3.58
CA ILE A 47 -4.63 -2.92 -4.97
C ILE A 47 -3.47 -2.21 -5.67
N THR A 48 -2.62 -2.96 -6.36
CA THR A 48 -1.60 -2.40 -7.23
C THR A 48 -2.11 -2.34 -8.66
N ILE A 49 -1.99 -1.17 -9.28
CA ILE A 49 -2.47 -0.89 -10.63
C ILE A 49 -1.28 -0.46 -11.49
N ASN A 50 -1.06 -1.17 -12.61
CA ASN A 50 -0.22 -0.67 -13.68
C ASN A 50 -1.10 0.08 -14.68
N ALA A 51 -1.12 1.41 -14.57
CA ALA A 51 -1.88 2.29 -15.47
C ALA A 51 -1.02 2.81 -16.63
N SER A 52 0.24 2.37 -16.73
CA SER A 52 1.18 2.76 -17.79
C SER A 52 1.12 1.79 -18.97
N ALA A 53 1.78 2.18 -20.08
CA ALA A 53 1.97 1.31 -21.24
C ALA A 53 3.22 0.42 -21.14
N THR A 54 3.97 0.52 -20.05
CA THR A 54 5.22 -0.21 -19.83
C THR A 54 5.05 -1.32 -18.80
N GLU A 55 5.98 -2.28 -18.82
CA GLU A 55 6.01 -3.33 -17.81
C GLU A 55 6.29 -2.75 -16.41
N LEU A 56 5.61 -3.30 -15.42
CA LEU A 56 5.84 -3.01 -14.00
C LEU A 56 6.48 -4.21 -13.34
N LYS A 57 7.65 -4.00 -12.74
CA LYS A 57 8.29 -4.99 -11.86
C LYS A 57 8.36 -4.46 -10.44
N MET A 58 7.99 -5.29 -9.50
CA MET A 58 7.99 -4.96 -8.07
C MET A 58 8.57 -6.12 -7.27
N ALA A 59 9.13 -5.77 -6.12
CA ALA A 59 9.42 -6.71 -5.05
C ALA A 59 8.57 -6.35 -3.83
N ASN A 60 8.25 -7.33 -2.99
CA ASN A 60 7.57 -7.07 -1.72
C ASN A 60 8.12 -7.92 -0.57
N TRP A 61 8.03 -7.36 0.64
CA TRP A 61 8.19 -8.10 1.88
C TRP A 61 6.85 -8.17 2.61
N VAL A 62 6.47 -9.37 3.01
CA VAL A 62 5.26 -9.67 3.78
C VAL A 62 5.59 -10.70 4.86
N CYS A 63 4.94 -10.58 6.01
CA CYS A 63 5.10 -11.57 7.08
C CYS A 63 4.58 -12.93 6.61
N ARG A 64 5.40 -13.98 6.73
CA ARG A 64 5.06 -15.35 6.30
C ARG A 64 3.85 -15.93 7.06
N SER A 65 3.62 -15.48 8.28
CA SER A 65 2.49 -15.92 9.11
C SER A 65 1.18 -15.21 8.77
N PHE A 66 1.20 -14.30 7.78
CA PHE A 66 0.04 -13.54 7.33
C PHE A 66 -0.60 -14.19 6.11
N SER A 67 -1.92 -14.16 6.09
CA SER A 67 -2.72 -14.51 4.92
C SER A 67 -3.67 -13.37 4.59
N SER A 68 -3.62 -12.89 3.36
CA SER A 68 -4.49 -11.81 2.90
C SER A 68 -5.92 -12.29 2.77
N ASP A 69 -6.87 -11.52 3.31
CA ASP A 69 -8.30 -11.72 3.10
C ASP A 69 -8.84 -10.76 2.05
N TYR A 70 -9.06 -11.26 0.85
CA TYR A 70 -9.61 -10.49 -0.27
C TYR A 70 -11.14 -10.44 -0.29
N THR A 71 -11.81 -11.16 0.61
CA THR A 71 -13.28 -11.31 0.64
C THR A 71 -14.03 -9.97 0.64
N PRO A 72 -13.63 -8.96 1.43
CA PRO A 72 -14.33 -7.68 1.44
C PRO A 72 -14.31 -6.97 0.08
N ILE A 73 -13.16 -6.98 -0.59
CA ILE A 73 -12.98 -6.36 -1.91
C ILE A 73 -13.72 -7.17 -2.99
N GLN A 74 -13.63 -8.51 -2.93
CA GLN A 74 -14.32 -9.38 -3.88
C GLN A 74 -15.84 -9.24 -3.82
N LYS A 75 -16.42 -9.19 -2.61
CA LYS A 75 -17.87 -9.01 -2.40
C LYS A 75 -18.40 -7.68 -2.95
N LYS A 76 -17.56 -6.67 -3.02
CA LYS A 76 -17.87 -5.34 -3.55
C LYS A 76 -17.42 -5.15 -5.02
N HIS A 77 -16.98 -6.22 -5.67
CA HIS A 77 -16.49 -6.21 -7.07
C HIS A 77 -15.32 -5.25 -7.31
N GLY A 78 -14.47 -5.05 -6.32
CA GLY A 78 -13.30 -4.18 -6.36
C GLY A 78 -13.19 -3.25 -5.17
N GLY A 79 -12.23 -2.33 -5.22
CA GLY A 79 -12.06 -1.27 -4.21
C GLY A 79 -13.15 -0.21 -4.29
N ALA A 80 -13.11 0.74 -3.36
CA ALA A 80 -14.06 1.85 -3.24
C ALA A 80 -14.11 2.77 -4.47
N TYR A 81 -13.05 2.77 -5.27
CA TYR A 81 -12.96 3.47 -6.54
C TYR A 81 -12.37 2.56 -7.62
N TYR A 82 -12.79 2.80 -8.86
CA TYR A 82 -12.17 2.27 -10.06
C TYR A 82 -11.29 3.33 -10.71
N LEU A 83 -10.13 2.94 -11.20
CA LEU A 83 -9.31 3.79 -12.06
C LEU A 83 -9.69 3.52 -13.52
N VAL A 84 -10.27 4.51 -14.17
CA VAL A 84 -10.61 4.49 -15.59
C VAL A 84 -9.77 5.54 -16.34
N ARG A 85 -9.93 5.64 -17.67
CA ARG A 85 -9.14 6.59 -18.48
C ARG A 85 -9.30 8.03 -18.02
N GLU A 86 -10.48 8.42 -17.56
CA GLU A 86 -10.83 9.77 -17.11
C GLU A 86 -10.42 10.05 -15.66
N GLY A 87 -9.93 9.04 -14.93
CA GLY A 87 -9.53 9.16 -13.53
C GLY A 87 -10.27 8.18 -12.62
N PHE A 88 -10.29 8.48 -11.32
CA PHE A 88 -10.97 7.65 -10.34
C PHE A 88 -12.47 7.94 -10.32
N ILE A 89 -13.28 6.89 -10.43
CA ILE A 89 -14.74 6.95 -10.26
C ILE A 89 -15.16 6.07 -9.09
N LYS A 90 -16.18 6.50 -8.33
CA LYS A 90 -16.71 5.71 -7.21
C LYS A 90 -17.24 4.36 -7.69
N ASN A 91 -16.89 3.30 -6.98
CA ASN A 91 -17.51 1.98 -7.18
C ASN A 91 -18.95 2.01 -6.63
N PRO A 92 -19.97 1.74 -7.46
CA PRO A 92 -21.38 1.80 -7.05
C PRO A 92 -21.76 0.75 -6.00
N SER A 93 -20.94 -0.27 -5.77
CA SER A 93 -21.17 -1.28 -4.72
C SER A 93 -20.94 -0.76 -3.30
N TYR A 94 -20.42 0.46 -3.15
CA TYR A 94 -20.25 1.14 -1.87
C TYR A 94 -21.27 2.26 -1.73
N ASP A 95 -21.96 2.33 -0.59
CA ASP A 95 -22.97 3.38 -0.35
C ASP A 95 -22.31 4.75 -0.15
N ALA A 96 -21.37 4.84 0.76
CA ALA A 96 -20.57 6.03 1.00
C ALA A 96 -19.08 5.70 1.02
N VAL A 97 -18.27 6.62 0.50
CA VAL A 97 -16.81 6.51 0.52
C VAL A 97 -16.20 7.88 0.78
N PRO A 98 -15.08 7.96 1.54
CA PRO A 98 -14.35 9.21 1.70
C PRO A 98 -13.68 9.61 0.38
N GLY A 99 -13.35 10.89 0.24
CA GLY A 99 -12.55 11.37 -0.87
C GLY A 99 -11.16 10.74 -0.88
N ILE A 100 -10.58 10.61 -2.07
CA ILE A 100 -9.22 10.08 -2.24
C ILE A 100 -8.20 11.10 -1.74
N ARG A 101 -7.28 10.66 -0.90
CA ARG A 101 -6.08 11.40 -0.53
C ARG A 101 -4.92 10.95 -1.42
N HIS A 102 -4.35 11.87 -2.19
CA HIS A 102 -3.18 11.60 -3.00
C HIS A 102 -1.91 11.91 -2.20
N VAL A 103 -1.10 10.89 -1.99
CA VAL A 103 0.14 10.96 -1.21
C VAL A 103 1.31 10.55 -2.10
N LYS A 104 2.47 11.14 -1.89
CA LYS A 104 3.70 10.75 -2.58
C LYS A 104 4.46 9.72 -1.74
N PRO A 105 5.13 8.74 -2.37
CA PRO A 105 6.13 7.92 -1.69
C PRO A 105 7.17 8.80 -1.01
N ARG A 106 7.63 8.38 0.14
CA ARG A 106 8.65 9.06 0.92
C ARG A 106 9.56 8.06 1.61
N ASP A 107 10.74 8.49 1.97
CA ASP A 107 11.62 7.73 2.83
C ASP A 107 10.96 7.46 4.18
N VAL A 108 11.21 6.28 4.73
CA VAL A 108 10.80 5.88 6.07
C VAL A 108 12.03 5.40 6.82
N PRO A 109 12.86 6.33 7.34
CA PRO A 109 14.13 6.01 7.99
C PRO A 109 13.98 5.03 9.15
N GLU A 110 12.86 5.10 9.86
CA GLU A 110 12.54 4.20 10.98
C GLU A 110 12.46 2.73 10.54
N PHE A 111 12.16 2.48 9.27
CA PHE A 111 12.14 1.14 8.67
C PHE A 111 13.37 0.88 7.79
N GLY A 112 14.29 1.83 7.69
CA GLY A 112 15.46 1.74 6.81
C GLY A 112 15.12 1.80 5.31
N LEU A 113 13.97 2.36 4.96
CA LEU A 113 13.48 2.49 3.59
C LEU A 113 13.83 3.86 3.03
N TYR A 114 14.53 3.87 1.90
CA TYR A 114 14.99 5.08 1.22
C TYR A 114 14.79 4.91 -0.29
N CYS A 115 14.38 5.97 -0.97
CA CYS A 115 14.32 5.98 -2.43
C CYS A 115 15.67 5.64 -3.05
N GLY A 116 15.66 4.73 -4.03
CA GLY A 116 16.87 4.28 -4.72
C GLY A 116 17.73 3.28 -3.95
N LYS A 117 17.38 2.93 -2.69
CA LYS A 117 18.06 1.89 -1.94
C LYS A 117 17.27 0.58 -2.02
N ASP A 118 17.97 -0.51 -2.35
CA ASP A 118 17.34 -1.83 -2.44
C ASP A 118 16.77 -2.26 -1.07
N MET A 119 15.48 -2.48 -1.00
CA MET A 119 14.84 -2.94 0.24
C MET A 119 15.32 -4.33 0.67
N TYR A 120 15.92 -5.11 -0.24
CA TYR A 120 16.51 -6.41 0.09
C TYR A 120 17.66 -6.29 1.10
N ASP A 121 18.32 -5.12 1.18
CA ASP A 121 19.37 -4.85 2.17
C ASP A 121 18.86 -4.94 3.62
N LEU A 122 17.54 -4.87 3.84
CA LEU A 122 16.94 -5.00 5.18
C LEU A 122 17.16 -6.39 5.79
N VAL A 123 17.37 -7.44 4.96
CA VAL A 123 17.64 -8.80 5.47
C VAL A 123 18.99 -8.94 6.16
N GLN A 124 19.89 -7.97 5.99
CA GLN A 124 21.19 -7.99 6.64
C GLN A 124 21.12 -7.70 8.16
N GLY A 125 20.00 -7.18 8.65
CA GLY A 125 19.75 -6.95 10.06
C GLY A 125 18.48 -7.65 10.52
N PRO A 126 18.53 -8.60 11.48
CA PRO A 126 17.38 -9.41 11.85
C PRO A 126 16.18 -8.59 12.34
N ASP A 127 16.45 -7.47 13.03
CA ASP A 127 15.40 -6.62 13.61
C ASP A 127 14.83 -5.58 12.64
N ARG A 128 15.43 -5.43 11.46
CA ARG A 128 15.00 -4.41 10.47
C ARG A 128 13.64 -4.69 9.84
N LEU A 129 13.19 -5.94 9.87
CA LEU A 129 11.89 -6.37 9.36
C LEU A 129 10.84 -6.55 10.46
N ASP A 130 11.14 -6.16 11.70
CA ASP A 130 10.21 -6.30 12.83
C ASP A 130 8.90 -5.55 12.64
N PHE A 131 8.89 -4.46 11.90
CA PHE A 131 7.66 -3.74 11.58
C PHE A 131 6.66 -4.59 10.75
N LEU A 132 7.12 -5.62 10.06
CA LEU A 132 6.27 -6.57 9.34
C LEU A 132 5.70 -7.66 10.26
N THR A 133 6.49 -8.10 11.26
CA THR A 133 6.13 -9.22 12.15
C THR A 133 5.44 -8.76 13.44
N ARG A 134 5.80 -7.56 13.92
CA ARG A 134 5.29 -6.94 15.15
C ARG A 134 4.84 -5.49 14.90
N PRO A 135 3.91 -5.26 13.97
CA PRO A 135 3.52 -3.91 13.55
C PRO A 135 2.97 -3.05 14.69
N GLN A 136 2.41 -3.65 15.74
CA GLN A 136 1.90 -2.94 16.91
C GLN A 136 2.98 -2.11 17.62
N ASP A 137 4.24 -2.53 17.54
CA ASP A 137 5.37 -1.84 18.20
C ASP A 137 5.78 -0.56 17.41
N PHE A 138 5.32 -0.44 16.17
CA PHE A 138 5.65 0.65 15.24
C PHE A 138 4.45 1.53 14.89
N ARG A 139 3.35 1.42 15.63
CA ARG A 139 2.11 2.17 15.38
C ARG A 139 2.33 3.67 15.15
N PRO A 140 3.15 4.39 15.96
CA PRO A 140 3.38 5.82 15.73
C PRO A 140 4.02 6.15 14.37
N VAL A 141 4.78 5.22 13.78
CA VAL A 141 5.36 5.39 12.44
C VAL A 141 4.28 5.20 11.38
N PHE A 142 3.48 4.13 11.49
CA PHE A 142 2.38 3.86 10.57
C PHE A 142 1.34 4.99 10.55
N ASP A 143 0.99 5.56 11.70
CA ASP A 143 -0.01 6.63 11.81
C ASP A 143 0.43 7.92 11.08
N ARG A 144 1.74 8.10 10.82
CA ARG A 144 2.29 9.26 10.12
C ARG A 144 2.59 9.04 8.65
N LEU A 145 2.45 7.82 8.14
CA LEU A 145 2.86 7.51 6.75
C LEU A 145 2.12 8.35 5.71
N PHE A 146 0.88 8.68 5.98
CA PHE A 146 0.01 9.39 5.04
C PHE A 146 -0.45 10.77 5.56
N SER A 147 0.23 11.28 6.59
CA SER A 147 -0.02 12.63 7.11
C SER A 147 0.71 13.71 6.30
#